data_d19f0e55983f56e414027812e3c7ba88
#
_entry.id   d19f0e55983f56e414027812e3c7ba88
#
_cell.length_a   1.000
_cell.length_b   1.000
_cell.length_c   1.000
_cell.angle_alpha   90.00
_cell.angle_beta   90.00
_cell.angle_gamma   90.00
#
_symmetry.space_group_name_H-M   'P 1'
#
loop_
_entity.id
_entity.type
_entity.pdbx_description
1 polymer ?
#
loop_
_entity_poly.entity_id
_entity_poly.type
_entity_poly.pdbx_seq_one_letter_code
_entity_poly.pdbx_strand_id
1 'polypeptide(L)'
;MTPQNPDETRDDEDRGTRTKRRRTTILILVALLLGYPAYKEGVFARVGVDVEQVCSNGVVVGIREGTIFRPGREIYPAYDVDDVRIRMGRQEAHIGGGYPIGADVIQEFISADLVAGESVVHRGVGTFTLLTVDPVLIRLLPGSGGTATFCFTPAPEFDLDPGLARLIYGPPRKTADTLNRRDEN
;
A
#
# COMPACT_ATOMS: atom_id res chain seq x y z
N MET A 1 3.32 -42.03 67.26
CA MET A 1 2.93 -40.70 66.69
C MET A 1 4.06 -40.26 65.82
N THR A 2 3.95 -40.42 64.52
CA THR A 2 4.97 -40.03 63.53
C THR A 2 4.67 -38.59 63.05
N PRO A 3 5.62 -37.68 63.10
CA PRO A 3 5.35 -36.31 62.61
C PRO A 3 5.25 -36.32 61.10
N GLN A 4 4.10 -35.84 60.58
CA GLN A 4 3.91 -35.54 59.15
C GLN A 4 4.79 -34.35 58.78
N ASN A 5 5.58 -34.53 57.71
CA ASN A 5 6.45 -33.50 57.17
C ASN A 5 5.59 -32.51 56.34
N PRO A 6 5.58 -31.22 56.72
CA PRO A 6 4.73 -30.19 56.06
C PRO A 6 5.26 -29.72 54.70
N ASP A 7 6.36 -30.27 54.19
CA ASP A 7 7.06 -29.75 52.97
C ASP A 7 6.61 -30.42 51.67
N GLU A 8 5.83 -31.54 51.77
CA GLU A 8 5.47 -32.33 50.59
C GLU A 8 4.27 -31.78 49.80
N THR A 9 3.49 -30.83 50.38
CA THR A 9 2.29 -30.28 49.73
C THR A 9 2.56 -29.03 48.86
N ARG A 10 3.75 -28.48 48.91
CA ARG A 10 4.04 -27.19 48.22
C ARG A 10 4.50 -27.36 46.76
N ASP A 11 5.05 -28.52 46.42
CA ASP A 11 5.61 -28.77 45.08
C ASP A 11 4.55 -29.13 44.02
N ASP A 12 3.39 -29.63 44.45
CA ASP A 12 2.32 -30.03 43.51
C ASP A 12 1.47 -28.85 43.03
N GLU A 13 1.36 -27.79 43.83
CA GLU A 13 0.58 -26.59 43.46
C GLU A 13 1.29 -25.74 42.39
N ASP A 14 2.63 -25.70 42.40
CA ASP A 14 3.41 -24.90 41.45
C ASP A 14 3.52 -25.58 40.05
N ARG A 15 3.44 -26.91 39.98
CA ARG A 15 3.39 -27.64 38.71
C ARG A 15 2.08 -27.46 37.96
N GLY A 16 0.96 -27.30 38.66
CA GLY A 16 -0.37 -27.09 38.08
C GLY A 16 -0.51 -25.71 37.41
N THR A 17 0.07 -24.70 38.01
CA THR A 17 -0.02 -23.32 37.51
C THR A 17 0.88 -23.07 36.29
N ARG A 18 2.05 -23.70 36.21
CA ARG A 18 2.96 -23.59 35.05
C ARG A 18 2.38 -24.26 33.79
N THR A 19 1.72 -25.41 33.95
CA THR A 19 1.10 -26.13 32.80
C THR A 19 -0.12 -25.38 32.28
N LYS A 20 -0.94 -24.78 33.14
CA LYS A 20 -2.08 -23.94 32.72
C LYS A 20 -1.61 -22.69 31.95
N ARG A 21 -0.60 -21.97 32.45
CA ARG A 21 -0.05 -20.80 31.74
C ARG A 21 0.52 -21.16 30.38
N ARG A 22 1.26 -22.23 30.21
CA ARG A 22 1.80 -22.67 28.92
C ARG A 22 0.69 -23.02 27.92
N ARG A 23 -0.37 -23.72 28.36
CA ARG A 23 -1.51 -24.05 27.49
C ARG A 23 -2.26 -22.80 27.04
N THR A 24 -2.46 -21.82 27.91
CA THR A 24 -3.11 -20.55 27.56
C THR A 24 -2.27 -19.73 26.58
N THR A 25 -0.94 -19.69 26.75
CA THR A 25 -0.04 -18.97 25.84
C THR A 25 -0.03 -19.62 24.45
N ILE A 26 -0.01 -20.94 24.36
CA ILE A 26 -0.07 -21.68 23.10
C ILE A 26 -1.40 -21.45 22.38
N LEU A 27 -2.52 -21.45 23.10
CA LEU A 27 -3.84 -21.19 22.52
C LEU A 27 -3.96 -19.75 21.97
N ILE A 28 -3.40 -18.76 22.66
CA ILE A 28 -3.37 -17.38 22.19
C ILE A 28 -2.50 -17.26 20.92
N LEU A 29 -1.32 -17.89 20.88
CA LEU A 29 -0.46 -17.92 19.71
C LEU A 29 -1.11 -18.60 18.51
N VAL A 30 -1.78 -19.73 18.73
CA VAL A 30 -2.52 -20.44 17.68
C VAL A 30 -3.72 -19.61 17.18
N ALA A 31 -4.45 -18.95 18.07
CA ALA A 31 -5.54 -18.05 17.69
C ALA A 31 -5.05 -16.85 16.88
N LEU A 32 -3.88 -16.28 17.23
CA LEU A 32 -3.26 -15.21 16.48
C LEU A 32 -2.77 -15.69 15.11
N LEU A 33 -2.15 -16.88 15.03
CA LEU A 33 -1.66 -17.46 13.78
C LEU A 33 -2.78 -17.87 12.82
N LEU A 34 -3.90 -18.39 13.35
CA LEU A 34 -5.06 -18.78 12.53
C LEU A 34 -5.98 -17.59 12.23
N GLY A 35 -6.08 -16.61 13.12
CA GLY A 35 -6.88 -15.41 12.92
C GLY A 35 -6.29 -14.43 11.91
N TYR A 36 -4.97 -14.44 11.76
CA TYR A 36 -4.28 -13.51 10.86
C TYR A 36 -4.63 -13.70 9.36
N PRO A 37 -4.52 -14.92 8.79
CA PRO A 37 -4.91 -15.12 7.40
C PRO A 37 -6.43 -14.91 7.18
N ALA A 38 -7.27 -15.37 8.11
CA ALA A 38 -8.72 -15.15 8.02
C ALA A 38 -9.10 -13.65 8.09
N TYR A 39 -8.37 -12.87 8.89
CA TYR A 39 -8.52 -11.42 8.94
C TYR A 39 -8.09 -10.78 7.60
N LYS A 40 -6.96 -11.19 7.05
CA LYS A 40 -6.44 -10.68 5.78
C LYS A 40 -7.39 -10.97 4.61
N GLU A 41 -7.86 -12.20 4.49
CA GLU A 41 -8.83 -12.60 3.45
C GLU A 41 -10.20 -11.95 3.64
N GLY A 42 -10.70 -11.86 4.87
CA GLY A 42 -11.99 -11.24 5.17
C GLY A 42 -12.03 -9.73 4.96
N VAL A 43 -10.91 -9.04 5.14
CA VAL A 43 -10.79 -7.59 4.91
C VAL A 43 -10.70 -7.27 3.41
N PHE A 44 -9.99 -8.09 2.64
CA PHE A 44 -9.87 -7.88 1.19
C PHE A 44 -11.12 -8.29 0.40
N ALA A 45 -11.89 -9.27 0.89
CA ALA A 45 -13.10 -9.74 0.19
C ALA A 45 -14.28 -8.73 0.23
N ARG A 46 -14.19 -7.65 1.01
CA ARG A 46 -15.33 -6.73 1.23
C ARG A 46 -15.28 -5.40 0.48
N VAL A 47 -14.17 -5.07 -0.19
CA VAL A 47 -14.09 -3.84 -1.01
C VAL A 47 -13.55 -4.22 -2.38
N GLY A 48 -14.34 -4.96 -3.13
CA GLY A 48 -14.08 -5.19 -4.54
C GLY A 48 -14.38 -3.93 -5.33
N VAL A 49 -13.44 -2.98 -5.36
CA VAL A 49 -13.39 -2.01 -6.45
C VAL A 49 -12.99 -2.82 -7.67
N ASP A 50 -13.84 -2.87 -8.69
CA ASP A 50 -13.51 -3.52 -9.95
C ASP A 50 -12.39 -2.73 -10.61
N VAL A 51 -11.16 -3.23 -10.45
CA VAL A 51 -9.94 -2.56 -10.89
C VAL A 51 -9.96 -2.36 -12.41
N GLU A 52 -10.51 -3.32 -13.17
CA GLU A 52 -10.60 -3.22 -14.64
C GLU A 52 -11.53 -2.08 -15.05
N GLN A 53 -12.64 -1.90 -14.32
CA GLN A 53 -13.59 -0.84 -14.63
C GLN A 53 -13.07 0.53 -14.21
N VAL A 54 -12.44 0.64 -13.05
CA VAL A 54 -11.96 1.93 -12.50
C VAL A 54 -10.66 2.39 -13.15
N CYS A 55 -9.81 1.46 -13.61
CA CYS A 55 -8.48 1.77 -14.15
C CYS A 55 -8.34 1.42 -15.66
N SER A 56 -9.43 1.54 -16.43
CA SER A 56 -9.43 1.23 -17.87
C SER A 56 -8.50 2.13 -18.71
N ASN A 57 -8.28 3.38 -18.29
CA ASN A 57 -7.46 4.38 -18.99
C ASN A 57 -6.25 4.84 -18.18
N GLY A 58 -5.86 4.08 -17.19
CA GLY A 58 -4.77 4.42 -16.27
C GLY A 58 -3.79 3.27 -16.09
N VAL A 59 -2.89 3.46 -15.15
CA VAL A 59 -1.93 2.45 -14.70
C VAL A 59 -2.10 2.21 -13.20
N VAL A 60 -2.06 0.96 -12.79
CA VAL A 60 -2.07 0.60 -11.38
C VAL A 60 -0.67 0.77 -10.80
N VAL A 61 -0.54 1.60 -9.78
CA VAL A 61 0.71 1.92 -9.10
C VAL A 61 0.59 1.68 -7.61
N GLY A 62 1.58 0.98 -7.02
CA GLY A 62 1.71 0.83 -5.57
C GLY A 62 2.69 1.85 -5.03
N ILE A 63 2.26 2.67 -4.07
CA ILE A 63 3.11 3.65 -3.38
C ILE A 63 3.23 3.21 -1.93
N ARG A 64 4.46 2.98 -1.47
CA ARG A 64 4.73 2.59 -0.10
C ARG A 64 5.00 3.83 0.76
N GLU A 65 4.52 3.83 2.01
CA GLU A 65 4.88 4.87 3.00
C GLU A 65 6.41 5.08 3.04
N GLY A 66 6.83 6.35 2.96
CA GLY A 66 8.25 6.73 2.93
C GLY A 66 8.95 6.53 1.58
N THR A 67 8.23 6.18 0.51
CA THR A 67 8.76 6.17 -0.86
C THR A 67 8.12 7.27 -1.70
N ILE A 68 8.82 7.69 -2.75
CA ILE A 68 8.37 8.76 -3.63
C ILE A 68 8.00 8.17 -4.99
N PHE A 69 6.78 8.46 -5.44
CA PHE A 69 6.30 8.17 -6.78
C PHE A 69 6.47 9.38 -7.69
N ARG A 70 7.07 9.17 -8.86
CA ARG A 70 7.30 10.22 -9.88
C ARG A 70 6.67 9.75 -11.19
N PRO A 71 5.51 10.33 -11.59
CA PRO A 71 4.84 9.92 -12.82
C PRO A 71 5.47 10.52 -14.09
N GLY A 72 6.23 11.60 -13.98
CA GLY A 72 6.85 12.31 -15.10
C GLY A 72 8.31 11.94 -15.35
N ARG A 73 8.87 12.45 -16.45
CA ARG A 73 10.29 12.30 -16.78
C ARG A 73 11.19 13.11 -15.87
N GLU A 74 10.67 14.19 -15.33
CA GLU A 74 11.39 15.09 -14.44
C GLU A 74 11.33 14.61 -12.98
N ILE A 75 12.14 15.22 -12.12
CA ILE A 75 12.14 14.94 -10.68
C ILE A 75 10.78 15.27 -10.04
N TYR A 76 10.05 16.21 -10.62
CA TYR A 76 8.73 16.67 -10.20
C TYR A 76 7.73 16.56 -11.35
N PRO A 77 6.43 16.37 -11.06
CA PRO A 77 5.83 16.28 -9.74
C PRO A 77 6.20 14.97 -9.02
N ALA A 78 6.26 15.03 -7.68
CA ALA A 78 6.60 13.92 -6.82
C ALA A 78 5.54 13.74 -5.74
N TYR A 79 5.16 12.50 -5.47
CA TYR A 79 4.09 12.14 -4.54
C TYR A 79 4.58 11.14 -3.53
N ASP A 80 4.08 11.25 -2.32
CA ASP A 80 4.26 10.28 -1.25
C ASP A 80 2.91 9.88 -0.67
N VAL A 81 2.94 8.85 0.12
CA VAL A 81 1.78 8.32 0.82
C VAL A 81 2.13 8.13 2.27
N ASP A 82 1.22 8.50 3.12
CA ASP A 82 1.28 8.21 4.54
C ASP A 82 -0.10 7.77 5.07
N ASP A 83 -0.13 7.46 6.36
CA ASP A 83 -1.35 7.07 7.09
C ASP A 83 -2.17 5.94 6.43
N VAL A 84 -1.44 4.96 5.84
CA VAL A 84 -2.04 3.77 5.22
C VAL A 84 -2.65 2.90 6.30
N ARG A 85 -4.00 2.79 6.32
CA ARG A 85 -4.72 2.12 7.39
C ARG A 85 -6.04 1.51 6.94
N ILE A 86 -6.55 0.59 7.78
CA ILE A 86 -7.93 0.14 7.73
C ILE A 86 -8.62 0.58 9.01
N ARG A 87 -9.66 1.40 8.89
CA ARG A 87 -10.43 1.91 10.01
C ARG A 87 -11.91 1.56 9.83
N MET A 88 -12.48 0.82 10.78
CA MET A 88 -13.88 0.38 10.73
C MET A 88 -14.27 -0.30 9.41
N GLY A 89 -13.35 -1.11 8.84
CA GLY A 89 -13.56 -1.79 7.56
C GLY A 89 -13.38 -0.90 6.31
N ARG A 90 -13.04 0.38 6.47
CA ARG A 90 -12.73 1.30 5.37
C ARG A 90 -11.21 1.32 5.14
N GLN A 91 -10.81 1.20 3.92
CA GLN A 91 -9.42 1.31 3.48
C GLN A 91 -9.12 2.78 3.22
N GLU A 92 -8.16 3.33 3.93
CA GLU A 92 -7.84 4.76 3.91
C GLU A 92 -6.34 4.95 3.70
N ALA A 93 -5.97 6.00 2.95
CA ALA A 93 -4.60 6.47 2.81
C ALA A 93 -4.58 7.97 2.56
N HIS A 94 -3.55 8.65 3.07
CA HIS A 94 -3.26 10.03 2.72
C HIS A 94 -2.28 10.06 1.55
N ILE A 95 -2.59 10.85 0.52
CA ILE A 95 -1.66 11.13 -0.58
C ILE A 95 -1.31 12.61 -0.58
N GLY A 96 -0.01 12.91 -0.61
CA GLY A 96 0.52 14.25 -0.68
C GLY A 96 1.52 14.39 -1.82
N GLY A 97 1.71 15.62 -2.32
CA GLY A 97 2.76 15.88 -3.30
C GLY A 97 2.37 16.81 -4.44
N GLY A 98 3.34 17.02 -5.31
CA GLY A 98 3.22 17.93 -6.43
C GLY A 98 4.57 18.54 -6.81
N TYR A 99 4.54 19.78 -7.27
CA TYR A 99 5.73 20.53 -7.63
C TYR A 99 6.30 21.26 -6.40
N PRO A 100 7.62 21.46 -6.30
CA PRO A 100 8.22 22.21 -5.19
C PRO A 100 7.82 23.67 -5.24
N ILE A 101 7.71 24.31 -4.08
CA ILE A 101 7.39 25.73 -3.94
C ILE A 101 8.56 26.58 -4.45
N GLY A 102 8.43 27.22 -5.61
CA GLY A 102 9.41 28.11 -6.22
C GLY A 102 8.77 29.34 -6.85
N ALA A 103 9.53 30.42 -7.06
CA ALA A 103 9.01 31.77 -7.23
C ALA A 103 8.15 32.05 -8.48
N ASP A 104 8.13 31.18 -9.48
CA ASP A 104 7.56 31.54 -10.80
C ASP A 104 6.55 30.55 -11.38
N VAL A 105 6.12 29.54 -10.64
CA VAL A 105 5.14 28.55 -11.13
C VAL A 105 3.96 28.49 -10.17
N ILE A 106 2.73 28.64 -10.70
CA ILE A 106 1.51 28.33 -9.95
C ILE A 106 1.54 26.84 -9.66
N GLN A 107 1.97 26.51 -8.46
CA GLN A 107 2.24 25.15 -8.06
C GLN A 107 1.01 24.57 -7.42
N GLU A 108 0.46 23.56 -8.06
CA GLU A 108 -0.53 22.75 -7.40
C GLU A 108 0.20 21.69 -6.57
N PHE A 109 -0.08 21.72 -5.28
CA PHE A 109 0.24 20.67 -4.34
C PHE A 109 -1.09 20.03 -3.93
N ILE A 110 -1.17 18.71 -4.05
CA ILE A 110 -2.33 17.97 -3.53
C ILE A 110 -2.01 17.41 -2.16
N SER A 111 -3.02 17.38 -1.30
CA SER A 111 -2.99 16.73 0.01
C SER A 111 -4.40 16.26 0.28
N ALA A 112 -4.62 14.96 0.29
CA ALA A 112 -5.96 14.38 0.39
C ALA A 112 -5.97 13.06 1.16
N ASP A 113 -6.91 12.95 2.09
CA ASP A 113 -7.29 11.68 2.70
C ASP A 113 -8.30 10.99 1.79
N LEU A 114 -7.97 9.81 1.29
CA LEU A 114 -8.80 9.06 0.37
C LEU A 114 -9.28 7.76 1.01
N VAL A 115 -10.51 7.41 0.72
CA VAL A 115 -11.05 6.07 0.94
C VAL A 115 -11.02 5.30 -0.37
N ALA A 116 -10.89 3.98 -0.32
CA ALA A 116 -10.92 3.14 -1.51
C ALA A 116 -12.15 3.45 -2.40
N GLY A 117 -11.90 3.75 -3.67
CA GLY A 117 -12.86 4.23 -4.66
C GLY A 117 -12.90 5.76 -4.80
N GLU A 118 -12.34 6.52 -3.87
CA GLU A 118 -12.24 7.98 -4.00
C GLU A 118 -11.03 8.42 -4.80
N SER A 119 -11.13 9.62 -5.39
CA SER A 119 -10.12 10.17 -6.29
C SER A 119 -9.74 11.59 -5.90
N VAL A 120 -8.48 11.92 -6.16
CA VAL A 120 -7.98 13.30 -6.13
C VAL A 120 -7.41 13.67 -7.51
N VAL A 121 -7.69 14.88 -7.96
CA VAL A 121 -7.22 15.42 -9.23
C VAL A 121 -6.07 16.39 -8.97
N HIS A 122 -4.92 16.13 -9.60
CA HIS A 122 -3.86 17.12 -9.71
C HIS A 122 -3.89 17.71 -11.12
N ARG A 123 -4.26 18.99 -11.22
CA ARG A 123 -4.44 19.68 -12.49
C ARG A 123 -3.15 19.66 -13.32
N GLY A 124 -3.26 19.30 -14.61
CA GLY A 124 -2.13 19.20 -15.51
C GLY A 124 -1.26 17.94 -15.33
N VAL A 125 -1.48 17.15 -14.28
CA VAL A 125 -0.74 15.89 -14.05
C VAL A 125 -1.63 14.68 -14.25
N GLY A 126 -2.78 14.64 -13.58
CA GLY A 126 -3.68 13.50 -13.70
C GLY A 126 -4.55 13.29 -12.47
N THR A 127 -5.17 12.12 -12.41
CA THR A 127 -6.08 11.71 -11.35
C THR A 127 -5.53 10.47 -10.64
N PHE A 128 -5.54 10.50 -9.32
CA PHE A 128 -5.21 9.37 -8.46
C PHE A 128 -6.49 8.84 -7.83
N THR A 129 -6.84 7.58 -8.09
CA THR A 129 -7.96 6.89 -7.45
C THR A 129 -7.42 5.82 -6.54
N LEU A 130 -7.74 5.86 -5.25
CA LEU A 130 -7.32 4.82 -4.30
C LEU A 130 -8.10 3.53 -4.58
N LEU A 131 -7.39 2.45 -4.89
CA LEU A 131 -7.98 1.14 -5.15
C LEU A 131 -8.02 0.26 -3.91
N THR A 132 -6.89 0.16 -3.22
CA THR A 132 -6.74 -0.69 -2.04
C THR A 132 -5.55 -0.25 -1.18
N VAL A 133 -5.53 -0.71 0.07
CA VAL A 133 -4.40 -0.50 0.97
C VAL A 133 -3.94 -1.82 1.59
N ASP A 134 -2.63 -1.97 1.80
CA ASP A 134 -2.01 -3.06 2.57
C ASP A 134 -1.26 -2.43 3.77
N PRO A 135 -1.94 -2.22 4.91
CA PRO A 135 -1.34 -1.61 6.07
C PRO A 135 -0.36 -2.55 6.75
N VAL A 136 0.69 -2.01 7.34
CA VAL A 136 1.61 -2.77 8.16
C VAL A 136 1.05 -2.94 9.57
N LEU A 137 0.98 -4.17 10.03
CA LEU A 137 0.48 -4.52 11.38
C LEU A 137 1.45 -4.12 12.49
N ILE A 138 2.75 -4.11 12.22
CA ILE A 138 3.79 -3.83 13.22
C ILE A 138 4.69 -2.71 12.68
N ARG A 139 4.42 -1.48 13.09
CA ARG A 139 5.21 -0.27 12.72
C ARG A 139 6.57 -0.17 13.43
N LEU A 140 6.96 -1.18 14.24
CA LEU A 140 8.16 -1.12 15.06
C LEU A 140 9.47 -1.44 14.32
N LEU A 141 9.39 -1.92 13.09
CA LEU A 141 10.59 -2.27 12.30
C LEU A 141 10.96 -1.11 11.36
N PRO A 142 12.24 -0.71 11.29
CA PRO A 142 12.71 0.26 10.32
C PRO A 142 12.34 -0.19 8.89
N GLY A 143 11.72 0.70 8.10
CA GLY A 143 11.27 0.40 6.75
C GLY A 143 9.96 -0.38 6.66
N SER A 144 9.24 -0.60 7.77
CA SER A 144 7.88 -1.12 7.75
C SER A 144 6.92 0.03 7.43
N GLY A 145 6.57 0.23 6.18
CA GLY A 145 5.52 1.16 5.73
C GLY A 145 4.39 0.39 5.06
N GLY A 146 3.15 0.84 5.24
CA GLY A 146 2.00 0.35 4.48
C GLY A 146 2.15 0.67 2.98
N THR A 147 1.37 0.01 2.14
CA THR A 147 1.32 0.29 0.71
C THR A 147 -0.10 0.66 0.33
N ALA A 148 -0.26 1.79 -0.35
CA ALA A 148 -1.50 2.17 -0.99
C ALA A 148 -1.39 1.93 -2.50
N THR A 149 -2.40 1.32 -3.08
CA THR A 149 -2.47 1.03 -4.52
C THR A 149 -3.46 1.98 -5.16
N PHE A 150 -3.00 2.71 -6.16
CA PHE A 150 -3.80 3.68 -6.89
C PHE A 150 -3.95 3.29 -8.35
N CYS A 151 -5.06 3.73 -8.96
CA CYS A 151 -5.11 3.95 -10.40
C CYS A 151 -4.63 5.38 -10.68
N PHE A 152 -3.57 5.52 -11.42
CA PHE A 152 -3.10 6.80 -11.94
C PHE A 152 -3.54 6.96 -13.38
N THR A 153 -4.41 7.93 -13.63
CA THR A 153 -4.87 8.31 -14.97
C THR A 153 -4.22 9.65 -15.33
N PRO A 154 -3.23 9.68 -16.24
CA PRO A 154 -2.52 10.90 -16.59
C PRO A 154 -3.42 11.90 -17.32
N ALA A 155 -3.14 13.19 -17.14
CA ALA A 155 -3.72 14.23 -17.98
C ALA A 155 -3.20 14.09 -19.43
N PRO A 156 -3.99 14.45 -20.45
CA PRO A 156 -3.62 14.25 -21.86
C PRO A 156 -2.30 14.89 -22.27
N GLU A 157 -1.95 16.01 -21.65
CA GLU A 157 -0.76 16.81 -21.97
C GLU A 157 0.43 16.54 -21.03
N PHE A 158 0.26 15.61 -20.08
CA PHE A 158 1.30 15.33 -19.10
C PHE A 158 2.43 14.48 -19.72
N ASP A 159 3.69 14.94 -19.58
CA ASP A 159 4.87 14.22 -20.07
C ASP A 159 5.25 13.07 -19.12
N LEU A 160 4.69 11.90 -19.40
CA LEU A 160 4.85 10.68 -18.63
C LEU A 160 6.28 10.13 -18.66
N ASP A 161 6.67 9.48 -17.59
CA ASP A 161 7.82 8.58 -17.60
C ASP A 161 7.64 7.51 -18.70
N PRO A 162 8.69 7.23 -19.51
CA PRO A 162 8.59 6.26 -20.61
C PRO A 162 8.19 4.86 -20.19
N GLY A 163 8.50 4.44 -18.96
CA GLY A 163 8.08 3.17 -18.41
C GLY A 163 6.57 3.13 -18.16
N LEU A 164 6.03 4.17 -17.54
CA LEU A 164 4.59 4.31 -17.30
C LEU A 164 3.81 4.46 -18.63
N ALA A 165 4.35 5.24 -19.57
CA ALA A 165 3.74 5.41 -20.90
C ALA A 165 3.60 4.08 -21.63
N ARG A 166 4.58 3.18 -21.54
CA ARG A 166 4.52 1.84 -22.12
C ARG A 166 3.45 0.96 -21.47
N LEU A 167 3.25 1.10 -20.17
CA LEU A 167 2.23 0.34 -19.47
C LEU A 167 0.81 0.78 -19.84
N ILE A 168 0.60 2.07 -20.10
CA ILE A 168 -0.71 2.62 -20.45
C ILE A 168 -1.00 2.46 -21.94
N TYR A 169 -0.05 2.84 -22.81
CA TYR A 169 -0.26 2.95 -24.26
C TYR A 169 0.33 1.80 -25.07
N GLY A 170 1.04 0.88 -24.42
CA GLY A 170 1.78 -0.19 -25.07
C GLY A 170 3.12 0.28 -25.67
N PRO A 171 3.87 -0.61 -26.31
CA PRO A 171 5.14 -0.27 -26.92
C PRO A 171 4.93 0.73 -28.06
N PRO A 172 5.83 1.71 -28.24
CA PRO A 172 5.73 2.67 -29.34
C PRO A 172 5.63 1.92 -30.65
N ARG A 173 4.60 2.21 -31.45
CA ARG A 173 4.49 1.68 -32.80
C ARG A 173 5.70 2.15 -33.59
N LYS A 174 6.49 1.22 -34.13
CA LYS A 174 7.54 1.56 -35.08
C LYS A 174 6.86 2.22 -36.28
N THR A 175 6.99 3.52 -36.42
CA THR A 175 6.51 4.23 -37.60
C THR A 175 7.27 3.68 -38.79
N ALA A 176 6.58 3.36 -39.88
CA ALA A 176 7.16 2.79 -41.09
C ALA A 176 8.32 3.59 -41.72
N ASP A 177 8.47 4.85 -41.31
CA ASP A 177 9.56 5.75 -41.75
C ASP A 177 10.98 5.34 -41.33
N THR A 178 11.12 4.47 -40.32
CA THR A 178 12.45 3.98 -39.90
C THR A 178 12.94 2.79 -40.72
N LEU A 179 12.09 2.18 -41.50
CA LEU A 179 12.45 1.03 -42.36
C LEU A 179 13.02 1.49 -43.72
N ASN A 180 12.64 2.68 -44.21
CA ASN A 180 13.07 3.17 -45.53
C ASN A 180 14.47 3.82 -45.56
N ARG A 181 15.11 4.02 -44.36
CA ARG A 181 16.43 4.65 -44.31
C ARG A 181 17.61 3.67 -44.28
N ARG A 182 17.31 2.34 -44.36
CA ARG A 182 18.39 1.33 -44.31
C ARG A 182 18.83 0.83 -45.73
N ASP A 183 18.09 1.20 -46.76
CA ASP A 183 18.40 0.73 -48.11
C ASP A 183 19.13 1.75 -48.97
N GLU A 184 19.57 2.89 -48.37
CA GLU A 184 20.32 3.95 -49.10
C GLU A 184 21.78 4.12 -48.64
N ASN A 185 22.43 3.07 -48.11
CA ASN A 185 23.88 3.10 -47.87
C ASN A 185 24.55 1.85 -48.41
#